data_2296ebeb8518698c7444856555d87663
#
_entry.id   2296ebeb8518698c7444856555d87663
#
_cell.length_a   1.000
_cell.length_b   1.000
_cell.length_c   1.000
_cell.angle_alpha   90.00
_cell.angle_beta   90.00
_cell.angle_gamma   90.00
#
_symmetry.space_group_name_H-M   'P 1'
#
loop_
_entity.id
_entity.type
_entity.pdbx_description
1 polymer ?
#
loop_
_entity_poly.entity_id
_entity_poly.type
_entity_poly.pdbx_seq_one_letter_code
_entity_poly.pdbx_strand_id
1 'polypeptide(L)'
;MKTFFWKNYTVQITKKKVKNTNVRIRGEAPDVIHMSIPLSASYASGLQALETPHIRHWLENYERKSKKNPVQTPEERYRKELEKNRMAPEYRDRLLTLLPGMFRKWEPILGVRSNKVTIRKTRSQWGSCNTGNGNISISLWLGAYPEACIEYVVVHELAHLLERGHNAYFYSILDRYYPDWKACRERLKRDP
;
A
#
# COMPACT_ATOMS: atom_id res chain seq x y z
N MET A 1 15.51 28.16 -6.56
CA MET A 1 15.80 26.78 -6.99
C MET A 1 16.99 26.81 -7.93
N LYS A 2 17.96 25.92 -7.77
CA LYS A 2 19.09 25.74 -8.71
C LYS A 2 19.15 24.28 -9.14
N THR A 3 19.58 24.02 -10.36
CA THR A 3 19.69 22.70 -10.96
C THR A 3 21.16 22.35 -11.15
N PHE A 4 21.52 21.11 -10.80
CA PHE A 4 22.86 20.55 -10.92
C PHE A 4 22.78 19.15 -11.51
N PHE A 5 23.90 18.63 -12.00
CA PHE A 5 24.03 17.24 -12.42
C PHE A 5 24.91 16.48 -11.43
N TRP A 6 24.45 15.28 -11.04
CA TRP A 6 25.20 14.40 -10.17
C TRP A 6 24.97 12.94 -10.60
N LYS A 7 26.05 12.28 -11.05
CA LYS A 7 25.97 10.96 -11.71
C LYS A 7 24.91 10.99 -12.84
N ASN A 8 23.94 10.09 -12.81
CA ASN A 8 22.86 9.96 -13.79
C ASN A 8 21.59 10.75 -13.38
N TYR A 9 21.71 11.64 -12.40
CA TYR A 9 20.58 12.39 -11.89
C TYR A 9 20.67 13.88 -12.14
N THR A 10 19.56 14.48 -12.46
CA THR A 10 19.36 15.93 -12.39
C THR A 10 18.97 16.29 -10.96
N VAL A 11 19.73 17.14 -10.29
CA VAL A 11 19.51 17.52 -8.88
C VAL A 11 18.94 18.93 -8.82
N GLN A 12 17.70 19.05 -8.37
CA GLN A 12 17.04 20.35 -8.17
C GLN A 12 17.08 20.71 -6.68
N ILE A 13 17.89 21.72 -6.34
CA ILE A 13 18.07 22.18 -4.95
C ILE A 13 17.26 23.44 -4.71
N THR A 14 16.41 23.40 -3.68
CA THR A 14 15.64 24.55 -3.22
C THR A 14 15.99 24.87 -1.78
N LYS A 15 16.33 26.12 -1.49
CA LYS A 15 16.48 26.61 -0.11
C LYS A 15 15.12 26.82 0.52
N LYS A 16 14.90 26.25 1.72
CA LYS A 16 13.63 26.34 2.47
C LYS A 16 13.89 26.56 3.95
N LYS A 17 12.88 27.00 4.68
CA LYS A 17 12.90 27.08 6.15
C LYS A 17 12.74 25.68 6.74
N VAL A 18 13.78 24.85 6.60
CA VAL A 18 13.86 23.47 7.12
C VAL A 18 15.09 23.33 8.01
N LYS A 19 15.03 22.42 8.98
CA LYS A 19 16.14 22.18 9.92
C LYS A 19 17.23 21.30 9.28
N ASN A 20 16.81 20.33 8.47
CA ASN A 20 17.70 19.33 7.87
C ASN A 20 17.54 19.29 6.34
N THR A 21 18.57 18.77 5.66
CA THR A 21 18.49 18.46 4.22
C THR A 21 17.52 17.31 3.99
N ASN A 22 16.57 17.51 3.08
CA ASN A 22 15.61 16.47 2.66
C ASN A 22 15.85 16.14 1.20
N VAL A 23 15.84 14.83 0.87
CA VAL A 23 16.04 14.30 -0.48
C VAL A 23 14.81 13.49 -0.87
N ARG A 24 14.30 13.70 -2.09
CA ARG A 24 13.13 12.99 -2.63
C ARG A 24 13.31 12.75 -4.13
N ILE A 25 12.86 11.59 -4.60
CA ILE A 25 12.64 11.32 -6.01
C ILE A 25 11.13 11.15 -6.20
N ARG A 26 10.57 11.78 -7.24
CA ARG A 26 9.15 11.64 -7.57
C ARG A 26 9.00 10.61 -8.69
N GLY A 27 7.98 9.76 -8.61
CA GLY A 27 7.73 8.71 -9.59
C GLY A 27 7.48 9.21 -11.02
N GLU A 28 7.14 10.50 -11.18
CA GLU A 28 6.94 11.14 -12.48
C GLU A 28 8.26 11.52 -13.19
N ALA A 29 9.34 11.68 -12.42
CA ALA A 29 10.68 12.00 -12.92
C ALA A 29 11.72 11.23 -12.09
N PRO A 30 11.94 9.94 -12.40
CA PRO A 30 12.79 9.04 -11.61
C PRO A 30 14.27 9.39 -11.69
N ASP A 31 14.68 10.18 -12.65
CA ASP A 31 16.01 10.73 -12.90
C ASP A 31 16.23 12.10 -12.22
N VAL A 32 15.19 12.65 -11.56
CA VAL A 32 15.27 13.96 -10.90
C VAL A 32 15.25 13.81 -9.37
N ILE A 33 16.35 14.20 -8.73
CA ILE A 33 16.45 14.32 -7.28
C ILE A 33 16.00 15.73 -6.87
N HIS A 34 14.90 15.80 -6.12
CA HIS A 34 14.46 17.04 -5.48
C HIS A 34 15.06 17.14 -4.09
N MET A 35 15.84 18.19 -3.86
CA MET A 35 16.48 18.43 -2.58
C MET A 35 16.00 19.75 -1.97
N SER A 36 15.67 19.71 -0.68
CA SER A 36 15.41 20.92 0.12
C SER A 36 16.52 21.05 1.17
N ILE A 37 17.20 22.21 1.19
CA ILE A 37 18.28 22.52 2.14
C ILE A 37 17.88 23.72 3.01
N PRO A 38 18.45 23.85 4.24
CA PRO A 38 18.26 25.02 5.06
C PRO A 38 18.63 26.32 4.34
N LEU A 39 18.01 27.44 4.72
CA LEU A 39 18.31 28.76 4.14
C LEU A 39 19.79 29.17 4.35
N SER A 40 20.38 28.77 5.48
CA SER A 40 21.77 29.03 5.83
C SER A 40 22.79 28.12 5.13
N ALA A 41 22.33 26.99 4.55
CA ALA A 41 23.22 26.04 3.91
C ALA A 41 23.65 26.51 2.50
N SER A 42 24.86 26.15 2.10
CA SER A 42 25.33 26.40 0.73
C SER A 42 24.79 25.33 -0.22
N TYR A 43 24.70 25.63 -1.52
CA TYR A 43 24.35 24.62 -2.52
C TYR A 43 25.41 23.52 -2.62
N ALA A 44 26.69 23.86 -2.38
CA ALA A 44 27.78 22.88 -2.35
C ALA A 44 27.61 21.88 -1.21
N SER A 45 27.24 22.33 -0.01
CA SER A 45 26.95 21.41 1.12
C SER A 45 25.73 20.53 0.82
N GLY A 46 24.74 21.04 0.07
CA GLY A 46 23.63 20.23 -0.39
C GLY A 46 24.06 19.09 -1.32
N LEU A 47 24.91 19.38 -2.31
CA LEU A 47 25.47 18.35 -3.20
C LEU A 47 26.33 17.34 -2.45
N GLN A 48 27.16 17.82 -1.52
CA GLN A 48 28.01 16.97 -0.68
C GLN A 48 27.18 16.01 0.19
N ALA A 49 25.98 16.40 0.61
CA ALA A 49 25.07 15.53 1.34
C ALA A 49 24.67 14.26 0.56
N LEU A 50 24.66 14.29 -0.78
CA LEU A 50 24.38 13.11 -1.62
C LEU A 50 25.46 12.03 -1.48
N GLU A 51 26.67 12.39 -1.06
CA GLU A 51 27.78 11.46 -0.84
C GLU A 51 27.76 10.82 0.55
N THR A 52 26.86 11.24 1.43
CA THR A 52 26.73 10.63 2.77
C THR A 52 26.30 9.17 2.67
N PRO A 53 26.82 8.26 3.53
CA PRO A 53 26.50 6.84 3.48
C PRO A 53 24.99 6.56 3.53
N HIS A 54 24.25 7.32 4.34
CA HIS A 54 22.81 7.17 4.49
C HIS A 54 22.04 7.47 3.19
N ILE A 55 22.36 8.58 2.51
CA ILE A 55 21.68 8.97 1.26
C ILE A 55 22.12 8.05 0.11
N ARG A 56 23.38 7.65 0.04
CA ARG A 56 23.86 6.68 -0.96
C ARG A 56 23.13 5.35 -0.82
N HIS A 57 23.05 4.79 0.38
CA HIS A 57 22.31 3.54 0.62
C HIS A 57 20.81 3.67 0.27
N TRP A 58 20.19 4.81 0.58
CA TRP A 58 18.81 5.09 0.20
C TRP A 58 18.63 5.12 -1.34
N LEU A 59 19.55 5.76 -2.07
CA LEU A 59 19.54 5.78 -3.55
C LEU A 59 19.74 4.39 -4.15
N GLU A 60 20.67 3.61 -3.66
CA GLU A 60 20.90 2.21 -4.08
C GLU A 60 19.64 1.36 -3.88
N ASN A 61 18.97 1.51 -2.74
CA ASN A 61 17.70 0.84 -2.46
C ASN A 61 16.58 1.31 -3.39
N TYR A 62 16.54 2.61 -3.72
CA TYR A 62 15.59 3.15 -4.68
C TYR A 62 15.83 2.56 -6.07
N GLU A 63 17.06 2.58 -6.59
CA GLU A 63 17.42 2.00 -7.88
C GLU A 63 17.09 0.50 -7.95
N ARG A 64 17.39 -0.24 -6.91
CA ARG A 64 17.05 -1.67 -6.83
C ARG A 64 15.54 -1.92 -6.90
N LYS A 65 14.75 -1.09 -6.21
CA LYS A 65 13.27 -1.17 -6.24
C LYS A 65 12.72 -0.75 -7.60
N SER A 66 13.29 0.30 -8.21
CA SER A 66 12.88 0.78 -9.53
C SER A 66 13.18 -0.23 -10.64
N LYS A 67 14.30 -0.97 -10.55
CA LYS A 67 14.60 -2.07 -11.47
C LYS A 67 13.61 -3.24 -11.33
N LYS A 68 13.12 -3.51 -10.11
CA LYS A 68 12.10 -4.56 -9.88
C LYS A 68 10.69 -4.12 -10.29
N ASN A 69 10.39 -2.83 -10.16
CA ASN A 69 9.11 -2.24 -10.52
C ASN A 69 9.39 -1.00 -11.39
N PRO A 70 9.52 -1.15 -12.72
CA PRO A 70 9.78 -0.03 -13.61
C PRO A 70 8.67 1.02 -13.45
N VAL A 71 9.09 2.29 -13.40
CA VAL A 71 8.16 3.42 -13.31
C VAL A 71 7.26 3.39 -14.54
N GLN A 72 5.97 3.15 -14.34
CA GLN A 72 5.00 3.12 -15.41
C GLN A 72 4.83 4.51 -16.02
N THR A 73 4.78 4.58 -17.34
CA THR A 73 4.46 5.84 -18.04
C THR A 73 3.06 6.32 -17.65
N PRO A 74 2.77 7.63 -17.82
CA PRO A 74 1.41 8.15 -17.63
C PRO A 74 0.36 7.37 -18.44
N GLU A 75 0.71 6.99 -19.69
CA GLU A 75 -0.14 6.21 -20.59
C GLU A 75 -0.39 4.80 -20.08
N GLU A 76 0.65 4.10 -19.58
CA GLU A 76 0.52 2.77 -18.99
C GLU A 76 -0.35 2.81 -17.74
N ARG A 77 -0.16 3.83 -16.88
CA ARG A 77 -1.00 4.04 -15.69
C ARG A 77 -2.46 4.28 -16.06
N TYR A 78 -2.70 5.13 -17.07
CA TYR A 78 -4.04 5.42 -17.56
C TYR A 78 -4.71 4.19 -18.17
N ARG A 79 -3.97 3.41 -18.97
CA ARG A 79 -4.46 2.14 -19.55
C ARG A 79 -4.85 1.15 -18.47
N LYS A 80 -3.99 0.91 -17.48
CA LYS A 80 -4.29 0.04 -16.33
C LYS A 80 -5.50 0.51 -15.54
N GLU A 81 -5.67 1.82 -15.37
CA GLU A 81 -6.82 2.39 -14.67
C GLU A 81 -8.12 2.19 -15.45
N LEU A 82 -8.11 2.38 -16.77
CA LEU A 82 -9.27 2.09 -17.64
C LEU A 82 -9.66 0.62 -17.57
N GLU A 83 -8.69 -0.29 -17.67
CA GLU A 83 -8.93 -1.72 -17.60
C GLU A 83 -9.52 -2.13 -16.24
N LYS A 84 -8.94 -1.64 -15.16
CA LYS A 84 -9.44 -1.84 -13.79
C LYS A 84 -10.88 -1.34 -13.61
N ASN A 85 -11.19 -0.17 -14.15
CA ASN A 85 -12.55 0.38 -14.08
C ASN A 85 -13.55 -0.41 -14.94
N ARG A 86 -13.13 -0.97 -16.06
CA ARG A 86 -13.94 -1.86 -16.90
C ARG A 86 -14.35 -3.13 -16.14
N MET A 87 -13.42 -3.73 -15.38
CA MET A 87 -13.67 -4.94 -14.60
C MET A 87 -14.40 -4.70 -13.26
N ALA A 88 -14.57 -3.44 -12.86
CA ALA A 88 -15.18 -3.10 -11.57
C ALA A 88 -16.60 -3.68 -11.34
N PRO A 89 -17.51 -3.73 -12.34
CA PRO A 89 -18.81 -4.36 -12.17
C PRO A 89 -18.69 -5.85 -11.87
N GLU A 90 -17.88 -6.59 -12.63
CA GLU A 90 -17.67 -8.04 -12.44
C GLU A 90 -17.10 -8.35 -11.05
N TYR A 91 -16.11 -7.58 -10.59
CA TYR A 91 -15.58 -7.75 -9.25
C TYR A 91 -16.62 -7.48 -8.17
N ARG A 92 -17.49 -6.50 -8.39
CA ARG A 92 -18.57 -6.20 -7.46
C ARG A 92 -19.57 -7.34 -7.38
N ASP A 93 -20.03 -7.86 -8.51
CA ASP A 93 -21.02 -8.94 -8.57
C ASP A 93 -20.47 -10.21 -7.93
N ARG A 94 -19.21 -10.53 -8.21
CA ARG A 94 -18.52 -11.64 -7.56
C ARG A 94 -18.47 -11.48 -6.03
N LEU A 95 -18.08 -10.29 -5.54
CA LEU A 95 -18.04 -10.03 -4.10
C LEU A 95 -19.43 -10.06 -3.47
N LEU A 96 -20.45 -9.53 -4.13
CA LEU A 96 -21.85 -9.59 -3.66
C LEU A 96 -22.35 -11.02 -3.55
N THR A 97 -21.89 -11.92 -4.41
CA THR A 97 -22.20 -13.34 -4.36
C THR A 97 -21.48 -14.06 -3.22
N LEU A 98 -20.18 -13.81 -3.04
CA LEU A 98 -19.34 -14.57 -2.11
C LEU A 98 -19.43 -14.08 -0.65
N LEU A 99 -19.40 -12.76 -0.44
CA LEU A 99 -19.29 -12.19 0.91
C LEU A 99 -20.41 -12.63 1.87
N PRO A 100 -21.71 -12.67 1.47
CA PRO A 100 -22.76 -13.08 2.40
C PRO A 100 -22.57 -14.50 2.95
N GLY A 101 -22.09 -15.42 2.13
CA GLY A 101 -21.77 -16.80 2.54
C GLY A 101 -20.59 -16.85 3.50
N MET A 102 -19.53 -16.11 3.19
CA MET A 102 -18.34 -16.05 4.04
C MET A 102 -18.61 -15.43 5.41
N PHE A 103 -19.33 -14.30 5.48
CA PHE A 103 -19.70 -13.70 6.78
C PHE A 103 -20.60 -14.65 7.57
N ARG A 104 -21.60 -15.26 6.97
CA ARG A 104 -22.49 -16.25 7.62
C ARG A 104 -21.73 -17.45 8.16
N LYS A 105 -20.66 -17.90 7.49
CA LYS A 105 -19.77 -18.97 7.94
C LYS A 105 -18.92 -18.54 9.14
N TRP A 106 -18.26 -17.40 9.02
CA TRP A 106 -17.18 -17.04 9.95
C TRP A 106 -17.63 -16.30 11.21
N GLU A 107 -18.73 -15.54 11.16
CA GLU A 107 -19.25 -14.85 12.34
C GLU A 107 -19.52 -15.80 13.52
N PRO A 108 -20.26 -16.92 13.36
CA PRO A 108 -20.48 -17.85 14.45
C PRO A 108 -19.22 -18.61 14.87
N ILE A 109 -18.30 -18.92 13.95
CA ILE A 109 -17.04 -19.61 14.26
C ILE A 109 -16.16 -18.74 15.15
N LEU A 110 -16.09 -17.44 14.89
CA LEU A 110 -15.31 -16.48 15.67
C LEU A 110 -16.08 -15.94 16.89
N GLY A 111 -17.38 -16.21 17.00
CA GLY A 111 -18.24 -15.69 18.07
C GLY A 111 -18.45 -14.17 18.00
N VAL A 112 -18.41 -13.60 16.80
CA VAL A 112 -18.59 -12.16 16.56
C VAL A 112 -19.72 -11.92 15.57
N ARG A 113 -20.15 -10.65 15.46
CA ARG A 113 -21.14 -10.22 14.48
C ARG A 113 -20.79 -8.85 13.93
N SER A 114 -20.69 -8.74 12.61
CA SER A 114 -20.59 -7.46 11.95
C SER A 114 -21.94 -6.73 11.92
N ASN A 115 -21.90 -5.40 11.99
CA ASN A 115 -23.12 -4.58 11.90
C ASN A 115 -23.50 -4.32 10.44
N LYS A 116 -22.54 -3.84 9.63
CA LYS A 116 -22.74 -3.51 8.22
C LYS A 116 -21.51 -3.87 7.41
N VAL A 117 -21.71 -4.54 6.28
CA VAL A 117 -20.65 -4.84 5.31
C VAL A 117 -20.84 -3.96 4.07
N THR A 118 -19.78 -3.31 3.61
CA THR A 118 -19.81 -2.44 2.41
C THR A 118 -18.63 -2.74 1.48
N ILE A 119 -18.86 -2.67 0.17
CA ILE A 119 -17.83 -2.76 -0.86
C ILE A 119 -17.44 -1.35 -1.29
N ARG A 120 -16.17 -0.98 -1.14
CA ARG A 120 -15.64 0.36 -1.45
C ARG A 120 -14.49 0.32 -2.45
N LYS A 121 -14.37 1.33 -3.29
CA LYS A 121 -13.21 1.53 -4.19
C LYS A 121 -12.03 2.09 -3.38
N THR A 122 -11.36 1.24 -2.57
CA THR A 122 -10.17 1.61 -1.79
C THR A 122 -8.93 0.98 -2.40
N ARG A 123 -7.80 1.72 -2.42
CA ARG A 123 -6.52 1.23 -2.97
C ARG A 123 -5.48 0.94 -1.90
N SER A 124 -5.60 1.53 -0.73
CA SER A 124 -4.60 1.46 0.33
C SER A 124 -4.73 0.24 1.24
N GLN A 125 -5.90 -0.43 1.22
CA GLN A 125 -6.20 -1.55 2.09
C GLN A 125 -7.24 -2.48 1.47
N TRP A 126 -7.16 -3.78 1.77
CA TRP A 126 -8.08 -4.80 1.27
C TRP A 126 -9.39 -4.87 2.06
N GLY A 127 -9.34 -4.52 3.32
CA GLY A 127 -10.48 -4.40 4.20
C GLY A 127 -10.25 -3.36 5.28
N SER A 128 -11.28 -3.05 6.05
CA SER A 128 -11.20 -2.27 7.27
C SER A 128 -12.39 -2.57 8.18
N CYS A 129 -12.12 -2.72 9.48
CA CYS A 129 -13.12 -2.89 10.52
C CYS A 129 -13.15 -1.68 11.43
N ASN A 130 -14.33 -1.09 11.60
CA ASN A 130 -14.56 -0.12 12.67
C ASN A 130 -15.01 -0.88 13.92
N THR A 131 -14.10 -1.08 14.85
CA THR A 131 -14.32 -1.85 16.09
C THR A 131 -15.33 -1.20 17.03
N GLY A 132 -15.59 0.12 16.90
CA GLY A 132 -16.56 0.83 17.74
C GLY A 132 -18.02 0.57 17.37
N ASN A 133 -18.29 0.29 16.07
CA ASN A 133 -19.66 0.06 15.59
C ASN A 133 -19.84 -1.22 14.79
N GLY A 134 -18.80 -2.04 14.65
CA GLY A 134 -18.84 -3.31 13.93
C GLY A 134 -19.00 -3.21 12.42
N ASN A 135 -18.82 -2.03 11.82
CA ASN A 135 -18.92 -1.87 10.36
C ASN A 135 -17.65 -2.34 9.67
N ILE A 136 -17.80 -3.16 8.64
CA ILE A 136 -16.70 -3.69 7.83
C ILE A 136 -16.80 -3.16 6.40
N SER A 137 -15.67 -2.73 5.86
CA SER A 137 -15.55 -2.37 4.45
C SER A 137 -14.59 -3.32 3.75
N ILE A 138 -14.96 -3.80 2.57
CA ILE A 138 -14.14 -4.67 1.71
C ILE A 138 -13.79 -3.90 0.44
N SER A 139 -12.54 -3.99 0.02
CA SER A 139 -12.10 -3.37 -1.24
C SER A 139 -12.73 -4.06 -2.45
N LEU A 140 -13.27 -3.27 -3.38
CA LEU A 140 -13.77 -3.75 -4.65
C LEU A 140 -12.71 -4.56 -5.43
N TRP A 141 -11.46 -4.13 -5.35
CA TRP A 141 -10.34 -4.74 -6.07
C TRP A 141 -9.97 -6.14 -5.57
N LEU A 142 -10.46 -6.51 -4.39
CA LEU A 142 -10.31 -7.86 -3.86
C LEU A 142 -11.05 -8.90 -4.73
N GLY A 143 -12.07 -8.47 -5.49
CA GLY A 143 -12.78 -9.32 -6.44
C GLY A 143 -11.92 -9.90 -7.57
N ALA A 144 -10.73 -9.35 -7.82
CA ALA A 144 -9.76 -9.89 -8.77
C ALA A 144 -8.95 -11.07 -8.23
N TYR A 145 -8.98 -11.32 -6.92
CA TYR A 145 -8.15 -12.33 -6.27
C TYR A 145 -8.87 -13.67 -6.08
N PRO A 146 -8.13 -14.77 -5.85
CA PRO A 146 -8.72 -16.06 -5.51
C PRO A 146 -9.67 -15.98 -4.29
N GLU A 147 -10.66 -16.84 -4.26
CA GLU A 147 -11.68 -16.87 -3.21
C GLU A 147 -11.06 -17.04 -1.81
N ALA A 148 -10.03 -17.88 -1.67
CA ALA A 148 -9.29 -18.03 -0.43
C ALA A 148 -8.69 -16.69 0.08
N CYS A 149 -8.23 -15.81 -0.82
CA CYS A 149 -7.74 -14.49 -0.42
C CYS A 149 -8.87 -13.55 0.02
N ILE A 150 -10.05 -13.66 -0.60
CA ILE A 150 -11.25 -12.91 -0.20
C ILE A 150 -11.68 -13.38 1.20
N GLU A 151 -11.76 -14.70 1.39
CA GLU A 151 -12.13 -15.31 2.66
C GLU A 151 -11.14 -14.95 3.78
N TYR A 152 -9.83 -14.98 3.50
CA TYR A 152 -8.82 -14.50 4.43
C TYR A 152 -9.07 -13.06 4.89
N VAL A 153 -9.39 -12.14 3.97
CA VAL A 153 -9.66 -10.74 4.35
C VAL A 153 -10.92 -10.65 5.21
N VAL A 154 -11.96 -11.42 4.90
CA VAL A 154 -13.18 -11.48 5.74
C VAL A 154 -12.83 -11.93 7.18
N VAL A 155 -12.06 -13.01 7.33
CA VAL A 155 -11.61 -13.50 8.64
C VAL A 155 -10.75 -12.48 9.36
N HIS A 156 -9.85 -11.80 8.64
CA HIS A 156 -9.00 -10.73 9.17
C HIS A 156 -9.82 -9.56 9.74
N GLU A 157 -10.81 -9.09 8.99
CA GLU A 157 -11.66 -7.97 9.44
C GLU A 157 -12.60 -8.39 10.59
N LEU A 158 -13.10 -9.61 10.59
CA LEU A 158 -13.88 -10.14 11.71
C LEU A 158 -13.01 -10.33 12.97
N ALA A 159 -11.74 -10.76 12.83
CA ALA A 159 -10.81 -10.87 13.94
C ALA A 159 -10.56 -9.52 14.64
N HIS A 160 -10.67 -8.41 13.93
CA HIS A 160 -10.59 -7.08 14.52
C HIS A 160 -11.73 -6.73 15.46
N LEU A 161 -12.85 -7.43 15.41
CA LEU A 161 -13.91 -7.33 16.43
C LEU A 161 -13.52 -7.96 17.77
N LEU A 162 -12.53 -8.87 17.76
CA LEU A 162 -11.95 -9.49 18.97
C LEU A 162 -10.71 -8.75 19.45
N GLU A 163 -9.85 -8.30 18.49
CA GLU A 163 -8.59 -7.64 18.79
C GLU A 163 -8.32 -6.51 17.78
N ARG A 164 -8.27 -5.29 18.30
CA ARG A 164 -8.11 -4.10 17.47
C ARG A 164 -6.74 -4.00 16.79
N GLY A 165 -5.69 -4.42 17.48
CA GLY A 165 -4.30 -4.30 17.02
C GLY A 165 -3.78 -5.60 16.41
N HIS A 166 -2.76 -5.50 15.55
CA HIS A 166 -2.08 -6.66 14.98
C HIS A 166 -0.98 -7.18 15.93
N ASN A 167 -1.35 -7.50 17.17
CA ASN A 167 -0.45 -8.07 18.17
C ASN A 167 -0.41 -9.61 18.11
N ALA A 168 0.31 -10.25 19.04
CA ALA A 168 0.43 -11.71 19.09
C ALA A 168 -0.93 -12.41 19.25
N TYR A 169 -1.86 -11.83 20.01
CA TYR A 169 -3.20 -12.37 20.17
C TYR A 169 -4.00 -12.35 18.88
N PHE A 170 -3.96 -11.24 18.13
CA PHE A 170 -4.57 -11.16 16.80
C PHE A 170 -4.06 -12.25 15.85
N TYR A 171 -2.73 -12.42 15.77
CA TYR A 171 -2.17 -13.46 14.91
C TYR A 171 -2.48 -14.87 15.40
N SER A 172 -2.62 -15.10 16.69
CA SER A 172 -3.05 -16.42 17.22
C SER A 172 -4.48 -16.78 16.79
N ILE A 173 -5.37 -15.79 16.63
CA ILE A 173 -6.71 -16.00 16.08
C ILE A 173 -6.59 -16.48 14.62
N LEU A 174 -5.77 -15.80 13.79
CA LEU A 174 -5.58 -16.20 12.41
C LEU A 174 -4.91 -17.58 12.30
N ASP A 175 -3.86 -17.86 13.09
CA ASP A 175 -3.19 -19.15 13.09
C ASP A 175 -4.15 -20.29 13.47
N ARG A 176 -5.11 -20.04 14.36
CA ARG A 176 -6.11 -21.02 14.79
C ARG A 176 -7.21 -21.25 13.76
N TYR A 177 -7.77 -20.18 13.21
CA TYR A 177 -9.00 -20.27 12.41
C TYR A 177 -8.74 -20.23 10.89
N TYR A 178 -7.63 -19.65 10.44
CA TYR A 178 -7.28 -19.54 9.03
C TYR A 178 -5.76 -19.76 8.83
N PRO A 179 -5.22 -20.96 9.01
CA PRO A 179 -3.76 -21.23 9.00
C PRO A 179 -3.03 -20.77 7.77
N ASP A 180 -3.70 -20.79 6.60
CA ASP A 180 -3.13 -20.37 5.31
C ASP A 180 -3.06 -18.85 5.10
N TRP A 181 -3.37 -18.05 6.13
CA TRP A 181 -3.41 -16.59 6.03
C TRP A 181 -2.10 -15.97 5.53
N LYS A 182 -0.96 -16.56 5.83
CA LYS A 182 0.35 -16.06 5.40
C LYS A 182 0.51 -16.13 3.88
N ALA A 183 0.08 -17.25 3.28
CA ALA A 183 0.09 -17.44 1.83
C ALA A 183 -0.86 -16.45 1.13
N CYS A 184 -2.07 -16.27 1.65
CA CYS A 184 -3.02 -15.29 1.14
C CYS A 184 -2.49 -13.86 1.25
N ARG A 185 -1.88 -13.50 2.39
CA ARG A 185 -1.25 -12.20 2.60
C ARG A 185 -0.12 -11.92 1.61
N GLU A 186 0.74 -12.90 1.34
CA GLU A 186 1.80 -12.76 0.33
C GLU A 186 1.23 -12.64 -1.09
N ARG A 187 0.16 -13.37 -1.41
CA ARG A 187 -0.53 -13.26 -2.70
C ARG A 187 -1.13 -11.87 -2.91
N LEU A 188 -1.73 -11.27 -1.88
CA LEU A 188 -2.32 -9.95 -1.91
C LEU A 188 -1.32 -8.79 -2.06
N LYS A 189 -0.03 -9.03 -1.85
CA LYS A 189 1.05 -8.05 -2.11
C LYS A 189 1.43 -7.95 -3.59
N ARG A 190 1.00 -8.91 -4.39
CA ARG A 190 1.27 -8.99 -5.84
C ARG A 190 0.04 -8.51 -6.59
N ASP A 191 0.25 -7.94 -7.77
CA ASP A 191 -0.87 -7.67 -8.68
C ASP A 191 -1.61 -8.99 -8.99
N PRO A 192 -2.96 -8.96 -9.13
CA PRO A 192 -3.77 -10.14 -9.39
C PRO A 192 -3.43 -10.82 -10.69
#